data_420e80ce5ab4bce617d34a63bcbd8eb2
#
_entry.id   420e80ce5ab4bce617d34a63bcbd8eb2
#
_cell.length_a   1.000
_cell.length_b   1.000
_cell.length_c   1.000
_cell.angle_alpha   90.00
_cell.angle_beta   90.00
_cell.angle_gamma   90.00
#
_symmetry.space_group_name_H-M   'P 1'
#
loop_
_entity.id
_entity.type
_entity.pdbx_description
1 polymer ?
#
loop_
_entity_poly.entity_id
_entity_poly.type
_entity_poly.pdbx_seq_one_letter_code
_entity_poly.pdbx_strand_id
1 'polypeptide(L)'
;MYYLHTRNDMVRIPPDRLDEDINKVTMELAHQAFEGRMGPDQKLVVLITNLELTGDSRVVHGDGAVYQPVRMDMLLFDVKIQEVIEGVVDQITEYGAFVRFGPLDGLLHVSQVQDDHINTDVGNQRLVGKESKRELRVGDKVRARVVTLSLNEISPRESKIGLTMRQPGLGKHEWIIEDQNKAAAGGE
;
A
#
# COMPACT_ATOMS: atom_id res chain seq x y z
N MET A 1 5.98 -3.72 3.81
CA MET A 1 6.40 -2.65 4.74
C MET A 1 7.22 -1.60 4.04
N TYR A 2 7.42 -0.41 4.66
CA TYR A 2 8.26 0.66 4.08
C TYR A 2 9.74 0.41 4.34
N TYR A 3 10.58 0.69 3.34
CA TYR A 3 12.04 0.69 3.50
C TYR A 3 12.70 1.61 2.48
N LEU A 4 13.89 2.10 2.82
CA LEU A 4 14.71 2.91 1.92
C LEU A 4 15.57 1.99 1.04
N HIS A 5 15.64 2.34 -0.23
CA HIS A 5 16.46 1.63 -1.22
C HIS A 5 17.16 2.63 -2.12
N THR A 6 18.48 2.49 -2.22
CA THR A 6 19.29 3.31 -3.14
C THR A 6 19.39 2.58 -4.48
N ARG A 7 19.07 3.28 -5.56
CA ARG A 7 19.13 2.76 -6.93
C ARG A 7 19.84 3.72 -7.86
N ASN A 8 20.60 3.16 -8.80
CA ASN A 8 21.13 3.90 -9.94
C ASN A 8 20.23 3.64 -11.14
N ASP A 9 19.82 4.73 -11.81
CA ASP A 9 18.94 4.65 -12.99
C ASP A 9 19.27 5.80 -13.95
N MET A 10 18.54 5.88 -15.05
CA MET A 10 18.67 6.96 -16.03
C MET A 10 17.36 7.74 -16.15
N VAL A 11 17.44 9.05 -16.10
CA VAL A 11 16.31 9.93 -16.34
C VAL A 11 16.43 10.50 -17.75
N ARG A 12 15.36 10.35 -18.53
CA ARG A 12 15.24 10.88 -19.89
C ARG A 12 14.80 12.33 -19.83
N ILE A 13 15.64 13.24 -20.29
CA ILE A 13 15.37 14.67 -20.40
C ILE A 13 14.99 14.96 -21.85
N PRO A 14 13.77 15.40 -22.13
CA PRO A 14 13.33 15.70 -23.47
C PRO A 14 13.99 17.00 -23.98
N PRO A 15 14.13 17.18 -25.32
CA PRO A 15 14.88 18.29 -25.89
C PRO A 15 14.29 19.68 -25.59
N ASP A 16 13.00 19.76 -25.38
CA ASP A 16 12.26 20.99 -25.05
C ASP A 16 12.55 21.54 -23.66
N ARG A 17 13.19 20.75 -22.79
CA ARG A 17 13.54 21.14 -21.42
C ARG A 17 15.05 21.27 -21.16
N LEU A 18 15.87 21.20 -22.20
CA LEU A 18 17.33 21.28 -22.07
C LEU A 18 17.83 22.68 -21.75
N ASP A 19 17.02 23.70 -21.97
CA ASP A 19 17.37 25.11 -21.66
C ASP A 19 17.18 25.45 -20.17
N GLU A 20 16.55 24.55 -19.40
CA GLU A 20 16.31 24.71 -17.97
C GLU A 20 17.49 24.18 -17.14
N ASP A 21 17.46 24.43 -15.83
CA ASP A 21 18.45 23.85 -14.88
C ASP A 21 18.30 22.32 -14.86
N ILE A 22 19.35 21.63 -15.31
CA ILE A 22 19.40 20.16 -15.43
C ILE A 22 19.09 19.48 -14.10
N ASN A 23 19.56 20.00 -12.97
CA ASN A 23 19.30 19.41 -11.65
C ASN A 23 17.80 19.42 -11.34
N LYS A 24 17.16 20.58 -11.54
CA LYS A 24 15.73 20.75 -11.26
C LYS A 24 14.87 19.91 -12.19
N VAL A 25 15.16 19.94 -13.48
CA VAL A 25 14.43 19.17 -14.50
C VAL A 25 14.57 17.67 -14.25
N THR A 26 15.79 17.22 -13.96
CA THR A 26 16.02 15.78 -13.68
C THR A 26 15.25 15.32 -12.45
N MET A 27 15.19 16.12 -11.39
CA MET A 27 14.42 15.82 -10.19
C MET A 27 12.92 15.73 -10.49
N GLU A 28 12.35 16.72 -11.18
CA GLU A 28 10.92 16.71 -11.56
C GLU A 28 10.56 15.50 -12.42
N LEU A 29 11.39 15.20 -13.44
CA LEU A 29 11.16 14.06 -14.32
C LEU A 29 11.32 12.72 -13.61
N ALA A 30 12.25 12.62 -12.66
CA ALA A 30 12.40 11.42 -11.84
C ALA A 30 11.16 11.19 -10.97
N HIS A 31 10.63 12.22 -10.30
CA HIS A 31 9.37 12.11 -9.55
C HIS A 31 8.22 11.63 -10.44
N GLN A 32 8.05 12.23 -11.64
CA GLN A 32 6.99 11.83 -12.57
C GLN A 32 7.16 10.42 -13.14
N ALA A 33 8.40 9.98 -13.35
CA ALA A 33 8.70 8.69 -13.96
C ALA A 33 8.58 7.51 -13.00
N PHE A 34 8.96 7.70 -11.73
CA PHE A 34 9.12 6.59 -10.79
C PHE A 34 8.10 6.58 -9.65
N GLU A 35 7.64 7.75 -9.14
CA GLU A 35 6.72 7.80 -8.02
C GLU A 35 5.32 7.28 -8.37
N GLY A 36 4.71 6.57 -7.44
CA GLY A 36 3.38 6.00 -7.61
C GLY A 36 3.32 4.80 -8.56
N ARG A 37 4.47 4.28 -9.00
CA ARG A 37 4.56 3.14 -9.93
C ARG A 37 5.17 1.93 -9.27
N MET A 38 4.85 0.75 -9.80
CA MET A 38 5.52 -0.48 -9.41
C MET A 38 6.89 -0.54 -10.08
N GLY A 39 7.91 -0.78 -9.26
CA GLY A 39 9.24 -1.11 -9.74
C GLY A 39 9.32 -2.55 -10.28
N PRO A 40 10.46 -2.94 -10.91
CA PRO A 40 10.62 -4.26 -11.51
C PRO A 40 10.50 -5.43 -10.51
N ASP A 41 10.67 -5.17 -9.22
CA ASP A 41 10.53 -6.17 -8.15
C ASP A 41 9.11 -6.21 -7.54
N GLN A 42 8.11 -5.68 -8.25
CA GLN A 42 6.73 -5.55 -7.77
C GLN A 42 6.58 -4.78 -6.45
N LYS A 43 7.46 -3.81 -6.22
CA LYS A 43 7.46 -2.93 -5.07
C LYS A 43 7.00 -1.55 -5.49
N LEU A 44 6.09 -0.97 -4.71
CA LEU A 44 5.58 0.36 -5.00
C LEU A 44 6.59 1.43 -4.59
N VAL A 45 6.99 2.26 -5.53
CA VAL A 45 7.79 3.46 -5.25
C VAL A 45 6.85 4.53 -4.69
N VAL A 46 7.01 4.85 -3.41
CA VAL A 46 6.14 5.83 -2.73
C VAL A 46 6.62 7.25 -3.00
N LEU A 47 7.92 7.48 -2.81
CA LEU A 47 8.55 8.77 -3.08
C LEU A 47 10.07 8.63 -3.25
N ILE A 48 10.68 9.63 -3.88
CA ILE A 48 12.13 9.79 -3.98
C ILE A 48 12.56 10.80 -2.92
N THR A 49 13.48 10.40 -2.02
CA THR A 49 13.93 11.25 -0.91
C THR A 49 15.19 12.05 -1.25
N ASN A 50 16.04 11.51 -2.08
CA ASN A 50 17.29 12.15 -2.52
C ASN A 50 17.59 11.73 -3.95
N LEU A 51 18.14 12.67 -4.73
CA LEU A 51 18.57 12.42 -6.11
C LEU A 51 19.87 13.15 -6.37
N GLU A 52 20.88 12.41 -6.80
CA GLU A 52 22.19 12.91 -7.16
C GLU A 52 22.47 12.56 -8.63
N LEU A 53 22.95 13.53 -9.40
CA LEU A 53 23.42 13.28 -10.75
C LEU A 53 24.77 12.57 -10.69
N THR A 54 24.90 11.48 -11.44
CA THR A 54 26.12 10.67 -11.47
C THR A 54 26.61 10.51 -12.91
N GLY A 55 27.88 10.86 -13.14
CA GLY A 55 28.48 10.70 -14.46
C GLY A 55 27.98 11.65 -15.53
N ASP A 56 28.44 11.43 -16.75
CA ASP A 56 28.13 12.27 -17.91
C ASP A 56 26.81 11.87 -18.57
N SER A 57 26.05 12.89 -18.96
CA SER A 57 24.83 12.72 -19.75
C SER A 57 25.13 12.09 -21.11
N ARG A 58 24.22 11.29 -21.63
CA ARG A 58 24.36 10.62 -22.93
C ARG A 58 23.18 10.94 -23.84
N VAL A 59 23.50 11.20 -25.10
CA VAL A 59 22.48 11.34 -26.15
C VAL A 59 22.35 10.03 -26.88
N VAL A 60 21.12 9.52 -27.01
CA VAL A 60 20.84 8.31 -27.78
C VAL A 60 20.55 8.71 -29.21
N HIS A 61 21.25 8.09 -30.17
CA HIS A 61 21.08 8.36 -31.56
C HIS A 61 19.64 8.05 -32.02
N GLY A 62 18.96 9.02 -32.60
CA GLY A 62 17.58 8.90 -33.09
C GLY A 62 16.47 9.32 -32.13
N ASP A 63 16.74 9.52 -30.82
CA ASP A 63 15.73 10.02 -29.87
C ASP A 63 15.79 11.54 -29.64
N GLY A 64 16.98 12.17 -29.82
CA GLY A 64 17.19 13.60 -29.55
C GLY A 64 17.11 13.99 -28.07
N ALA A 65 16.77 13.07 -27.18
CA ALA A 65 16.74 13.29 -25.74
C ALA A 65 18.11 13.06 -25.09
N VAL A 66 18.31 13.68 -23.94
CA VAL A 66 19.48 13.48 -23.09
C VAL A 66 19.13 12.50 -21.97
N TYR A 67 19.96 11.50 -21.78
CA TYR A 67 19.82 10.51 -20.71
C TYR A 67 20.84 10.81 -19.61
N GLN A 68 20.34 11.26 -18.47
CA GLN A 68 21.16 11.61 -17.32
C GLN A 68 21.20 10.45 -16.33
N PRO A 69 22.39 9.88 -16.04
CA PRO A 69 22.53 8.90 -14.97
C PRO A 69 22.31 9.57 -13.61
N VAL A 70 21.53 8.92 -12.77
CA VAL A 70 21.20 9.40 -11.43
C VAL A 70 21.34 8.30 -10.40
N ARG A 71 21.71 8.68 -9.20
CA ARG A 71 21.60 7.87 -7.99
C ARG A 71 20.47 8.44 -7.17
N MET A 72 19.51 7.62 -6.81
CA MET A 72 18.35 8.06 -6.05
C MET A 72 18.06 7.14 -4.87
N ASP A 73 17.68 7.76 -3.76
CA ASP A 73 17.16 7.07 -2.58
C ASP A 73 15.64 7.11 -2.63
N MET A 74 15.04 5.94 -2.66
CA MET A 74 13.60 5.76 -2.82
C MET A 74 13.00 5.13 -1.57
N LEU A 75 11.84 5.64 -1.14
CA LEU A 75 10.99 4.97 -0.19
C LEU A 75 10.12 3.98 -0.94
N LEU A 76 10.33 2.70 -0.69
CA LEU A 76 9.57 1.60 -1.29
C LEU A 76 8.56 1.04 -0.28
N PHE A 77 7.42 0.60 -0.81
CA PHE A 77 6.42 -0.14 -0.05
C PHE A 77 6.30 -1.55 -0.65
N ASP A 78 6.56 -2.55 0.18
CA ASP A 78 6.53 -3.98 -0.15
C ASP A 78 5.50 -4.68 0.73
N VAL A 79 4.62 -5.45 0.12
CA VAL A 79 3.61 -6.26 0.80
C VAL A 79 3.82 -7.72 0.45
N LYS A 80 3.80 -8.58 1.46
CA LYS A 80 4.00 -10.02 1.29
C LYS A 80 2.75 -10.81 1.71
N ILE A 81 2.55 -11.95 1.07
CA ILE A 81 1.53 -12.90 1.49
C ILE A 81 1.85 -13.37 2.91
N GLN A 82 0.83 -13.52 3.74
CA GLN A 82 0.88 -13.87 5.17
C GLN A 82 1.42 -12.77 6.09
N GLU A 83 1.74 -11.59 5.57
CA GLU A 83 2.13 -10.45 6.38
C GLU A 83 0.94 -9.95 7.21
N VAL A 84 1.18 -9.62 8.48
CA VAL A 84 0.20 -8.96 9.34
C VAL A 84 0.34 -7.46 9.18
N ILE A 85 -0.75 -6.81 8.85
CA ILE A 85 -0.82 -5.37 8.61
C ILE A 85 -1.80 -4.69 9.56
N GLU A 86 -1.56 -3.44 9.84
CA GLU A 86 -2.52 -2.56 10.51
C GLU A 86 -3.03 -1.53 9.51
N GLY A 87 -4.34 -1.33 9.51
CA GLY A 87 -5.00 -0.41 8.60
C GLY A 87 -6.24 0.21 9.21
N VAL A 88 -6.87 1.06 8.43
CA VAL A 88 -8.13 1.73 8.78
C VAL A 88 -9.19 1.36 7.77
N VAL A 89 -10.39 1.05 8.25
CA VAL A 89 -11.54 0.79 7.38
C VAL A 89 -11.92 2.09 6.67
N ASP A 90 -11.78 2.10 5.35
CA ASP A 90 -12.05 3.27 4.51
C ASP A 90 -13.49 3.26 3.98
N GLN A 91 -13.97 2.10 3.54
CA GLN A 91 -15.30 1.96 2.95
C GLN A 91 -15.89 0.59 3.28
N ILE A 92 -17.21 0.54 3.42
CA ILE A 92 -17.97 -0.70 3.58
C ILE A 92 -18.90 -0.89 2.38
N THR A 93 -18.87 -2.07 1.80
CA THR A 93 -19.68 -2.50 0.65
C THR A 93 -20.47 -3.75 1.00
N GLU A 94 -21.34 -4.19 0.09
CA GLU A 94 -22.12 -5.43 0.26
C GLU A 94 -21.22 -6.68 0.40
N TYR A 95 -20.03 -6.64 -0.20
CA TYR A 95 -19.08 -7.77 -0.21
C TYR A 95 -18.11 -7.78 0.97
N GLY A 96 -17.98 -6.66 1.68
CA GLY A 96 -17.04 -6.52 2.78
C GLY A 96 -16.57 -5.10 3.03
N ALA A 97 -15.42 -4.98 3.68
CA ALA A 97 -14.79 -3.70 4.00
C ALA A 97 -13.49 -3.50 3.21
N PHE A 98 -13.28 -2.31 2.71
CA PHE A 98 -11.98 -1.89 2.20
C PHE A 98 -11.16 -1.33 3.35
N VAL A 99 -9.99 -1.88 3.54
CA VAL A 99 -9.05 -1.48 4.58
C VAL A 99 -7.85 -0.83 3.92
N ARG A 100 -7.59 0.43 4.25
CA ARG A 100 -6.42 1.17 3.79
C ARG A 100 -5.25 0.89 4.71
N PHE A 101 -4.16 0.41 4.14
CA PHE A 101 -2.91 0.17 4.85
C PHE A 101 -1.72 0.75 4.04
N GLY A 102 -1.29 1.92 4.43
CA GLY A 102 -0.30 2.68 3.69
C GLY A 102 -0.84 3.22 2.35
N PRO A 103 -0.13 3.01 1.24
CA PRO A 103 -0.53 3.52 -0.08
C PRO A 103 -1.50 2.60 -0.83
N LEU A 104 -1.82 1.44 -0.30
CA LEU A 104 -2.68 0.42 -0.91
C LEU A 104 -3.92 0.14 -0.06
N ASP A 105 -4.96 -0.36 -0.74
CA ASP A 105 -6.20 -0.79 -0.13
C ASP A 105 -6.36 -2.32 -0.29
N GLY A 106 -6.87 -2.97 0.75
CA GLY A 106 -7.17 -4.40 0.72
C GLY A 106 -8.65 -4.67 1.00
N LEU A 107 -9.19 -5.68 0.35
CA LEU A 107 -10.56 -6.14 0.57
C LEU A 107 -10.61 -7.16 1.70
N LEU A 108 -11.32 -6.84 2.74
CA LEU A 108 -11.73 -7.75 3.80
C LEU A 108 -13.13 -8.26 3.50
N HIS A 109 -13.24 -9.44 2.89
CA HIS A 109 -14.53 -10.03 2.56
C HIS A 109 -15.35 -10.33 3.83
N VAL A 110 -16.67 -10.23 3.75
CA VAL A 110 -17.59 -10.46 4.91
C VAL A 110 -17.30 -11.79 5.64
N SER A 111 -16.99 -12.86 4.91
CA SER A 111 -16.64 -14.17 5.48
C SER A 111 -15.29 -14.20 6.19
N GLN A 112 -14.46 -13.18 6.04
CA GLN A 112 -13.11 -13.09 6.59
C GLN A 112 -13.01 -12.10 7.75
N VAL A 113 -14.12 -11.45 8.12
CA VAL A 113 -14.17 -10.48 9.24
C VAL A 113 -14.05 -11.20 10.58
N GLN A 114 -14.90 -12.20 10.80
CA GLN A 114 -14.93 -13.02 12.02
C GLN A 114 -15.65 -14.36 11.75
N ASP A 115 -15.58 -15.25 12.72
CA ASP A 115 -16.23 -16.58 12.63
C ASP A 115 -17.70 -16.51 13.06
N ASP A 116 -18.46 -15.64 12.40
CA ASP A 116 -19.86 -15.33 12.67
C ASP A 116 -20.56 -14.93 11.36
N HIS A 117 -21.88 -14.99 11.35
CA HIS A 117 -22.68 -14.49 10.24
C HIS A 117 -22.76 -12.96 10.30
N ILE A 118 -22.20 -12.31 9.30
CA ILE A 118 -22.13 -10.85 9.22
C ILE A 118 -23.34 -10.29 8.46
N ASN A 119 -24.03 -9.36 9.07
CA ASN A 119 -25.01 -8.51 8.41
C ASN A 119 -24.33 -7.24 7.93
N THR A 120 -24.47 -6.95 6.64
CA THR A 120 -23.92 -5.72 6.03
C THR A 120 -24.99 -4.64 6.01
N ASP A 121 -24.72 -3.52 6.66
CA ASP A 121 -25.56 -2.33 6.65
C ASP A 121 -24.79 -1.21 5.91
N VAL A 122 -24.91 -1.24 4.58
CA VAL A 122 -24.22 -0.26 3.71
C VAL A 122 -24.70 1.16 3.96
N GLY A 123 -25.98 1.33 4.28
CA GLY A 123 -26.57 2.66 4.55
C GLY A 123 -25.95 3.36 5.76
N ASN A 124 -25.64 2.61 6.81
CA ASN A 124 -24.97 3.09 8.02
C ASN A 124 -23.46 2.82 8.04
N GLN A 125 -22.92 2.32 6.93
CA GLN A 125 -21.50 1.98 6.75
C GLN A 125 -20.91 1.13 7.89
N ARG A 126 -21.60 0.02 8.20
CA ARG A 126 -21.20 -0.89 9.27
C ARG A 126 -21.44 -2.36 8.89
N LEU A 127 -20.60 -3.22 9.45
CA LEU A 127 -20.74 -4.68 9.46
C LEU A 127 -21.05 -5.11 10.89
N VAL A 128 -22.10 -5.92 11.07
CA VAL A 128 -22.54 -6.35 12.40
C VAL A 128 -22.61 -7.89 12.45
N GLY A 129 -21.91 -8.48 13.42
CA GLY A 129 -22.00 -9.92 13.70
C GLY A 129 -23.34 -10.27 14.34
N LYS A 130 -23.96 -11.35 13.87
CA LYS A 130 -25.29 -11.80 14.33
C LYS A 130 -25.25 -12.35 15.76
N GLU A 131 -24.25 -13.14 16.06
CA GLU A 131 -24.08 -13.83 17.35
C GLU A 131 -23.22 -13.01 18.31
N SER A 132 -22.06 -12.57 17.84
CA SER A 132 -21.09 -11.78 18.62
C SER A 132 -21.53 -10.36 18.93
N LYS A 133 -22.48 -9.81 18.14
CA LYS A 133 -22.90 -8.39 18.16
C LYS A 133 -21.75 -7.39 18.01
N ARG A 134 -20.59 -7.85 17.56
CA ARG A 134 -19.43 -7.00 17.29
C ARG A 134 -19.69 -6.19 16.03
N GLU A 135 -19.36 -4.91 16.08
CA GLU A 135 -19.52 -3.98 14.97
C GLU A 135 -18.18 -3.52 14.43
N LEU A 136 -18.07 -3.50 13.09
CA LEU A 136 -16.98 -2.87 12.35
C LEU A 136 -17.55 -1.70 11.55
N ARG A 137 -16.96 -0.50 11.72
CA ARG A 137 -17.40 0.74 11.07
C ARG A 137 -16.26 1.37 10.27
N VAL A 138 -16.62 2.27 9.36
CA VAL A 138 -15.65 3.15 8.68
C VAL A 138 -14.91 3.99 9.71
N GLY A 139 -13.57 4.07 9.56
CA GLY A 139 -12.67 4.74 10.51
C GLY A 139 -12.09 3.83 11.59
N ASP A 140 -12.58 2.59 11.73
CA ASP A 140 -12.04 1.66 12.72
C ASP A 140 -10.64 1.18 12.34
N LYS A 141 -9.75 1.12 13.34
CA LYS A 141 -8.42 0.53 13.19
C LYS A 141 -8.49 -0.97 13.34
N VAL A 142 -7.94 -1.66 12.35
CA VAL A 142 -7.96 -3.13 12.30
C VAL A 142 -6.57 -3.69 12.07
N ARG A 143 -6.35 -4.87 12.63
CA ARG A 143 -5.20 -5.71 12.34
C ARG A 143 -5.66 -6.91 11.52
N ALA A 144 -5.11 -7.05 10.32
CA ALA A 144 -5.49 -8.10 9.39
C ALA A 144 -4.25 -8.79 8.81
N ARG A 145 -4.44 -9.95 8.22
CA ARG A 145 -3.39 -10.68 7.51
C ARG A 145 -3.67 -10.72 6.01
N VAL A 146 -2.64 -10.50 5.22
CA VAL A 146 -2.71 -10.61 3.76
C VAL A 146 -2.77 -12.07 3.36
N VAL A 147 -3.83 -12.49 2.68
CA VAL A 147 -4.05 -13.89 2.23
C VAL A 147 -3.86 -14.01 0.73
N THR A 148 -4.28 -12.98 -0.01
CA THR A 148 -4.17 -12.97 -1.48
C THR A 148 -3.53 -11.66 -1.90
N LEU A 149 -2.58 -11.75 -2.80
CA LEU A 149 -1.86 -10.61 -3.33
C LEU A 149 -1.77 -10.72 -4.85
N SER A 150 -2.43 -9.80 -5.55
CA SER A 150 -2.35 -9.64 -7.00
C SER A 150 -2.10 -8.17 -7.30
N LEU A 151 -0.84 -7.84 -7.52
CA LEU A 151 -0.39 -6.47 -7.76
C LEU A 151 -0.56 -6.12 -9.25
N ASN A 152 -1.09 -4.92 -9.51
CA ASN A 152 -1.19 -4.37 -10.86
C ASN A 152 -0.02 -3.40 -11.08
N GLU A 153 0.86 -3.74 -12.01
CA GLU A 153 2.06 -2.95 -12.30
C GLU A 153 1.73 -1.60 -12.96
N ILE A 154 0.64 -1.54 -13.73
CA ILE A 154 0.23 -0.33 -14.45
C ILE A 154 -0.51 0.63 -13.51
N SER A 155 -1.45 0.09 -12.73
CA SER A 155 -2.30 0.85 -11.81
C SER A 155 -2.20 0.24 -10.41
N PRO A 156 -1.21 0.62 -9.58
CA PRO A 156 -1.01 0.01 -8.25
C PRO A 156 -2.24 0.08 -7.33
N ARG A 157 -3.07 1.13 -7.48
CA ARG A 157 -4.32 1.29 -6.71
C ARG A 157 -5.41 0.27 -7.07
N GLU A 158 -5.33 -0.33 -8.24
CA GLU A 158 -6.26 -1.39 -8.69
C GLU A 158 -5.77 -2.79 -8.31
N SER A 159 -4.72 -2.89 -7.51
CA SER A 159 -4.21 -4.15 -6.99
C SER A 159 -5.28 -4.85 -6.16
N LYS A 160 -5.40 -6.16 -6.33
CA LYS A 160 -6.36 -6.98 -5.58
C LYS A 160 -5.64 -7.64 -4.41
N ILE A 161 -5.89 -7.14 -3.22
CA ILE A 161 -5.28 -7.62 -1.97
C ILE A 161 -6.40 -8.13 -1.09
N GLY A 162 -6.41 -9.43 -0.81
CA GLY A 162 -7.38 -10.06 0.09
C GLY A 162 -6.83 -10.15 1.51
N LEU A 163 -7.67 -9.75 2.47
CA LEU A 163 -7.35 -9.71 3.89
C LEU A 163 -8.21 -10.68 4.68
N THR A 164 -7.70 -11.15 5.83
CA THR A 164 -8.46 -11.93 6.81
C THR A 164 -8.23 -11.43 8.23
N MET A 165 -9.28 -11.49 9.05
CA MET A 165 -9.21 -11.22 10.50
C MET A 165 -9.68 -12.41 11.36
N ARG A 166 -9.98 -13.57 10.76
CA ARG A 166 -10.51 -14.75 11.48
C ARG A 166 -9.52 -15.44 12.41
N GLN A 167 -8.24 -15.10 12.33
CA GLN A 167 -7.21 -15.75 13.16
C GLN A 167 -7.09 -15.05 14.51
N PRO A 168 -6.69 -15.79 15.58
CA PRO A 168 -6.44 -15.19 16.89
C PRO A 168 -5.44 -14.03 16.84
N GLY A 169 -5.71 -12.95 17.58
CA GLY A 169 -4.88 -11.76 17.62
C GLY A 169 -5.08 -10.80 16.42
N LEU A 170 -6.00 -11.11 15.52
CA LEU A 170 -6.44 -10.24 14.42
C LEU A 170 -7.85 -9.71 14.72
N GLY A 171 -8.21 -8.60 14.09
CA GLY A 171 -9.52 -7.97 14.26
C GLY A 171 -9.42 -6.47 14.51
N LYS A 172 -10.54 -5.87 14.91
CA LYS A 172 -10.57 -4.49 15.41
C LYS A 172 -9.75 -4.40 16.68
N HIS A 173 -8.99 -3.33 16.87
CA HIS A 173 -8.11 -3.17 18.04
C HIS A 173 -8.85 -3.34 19.37
N GLU A 174 -10.08 -2.83 19.47
CA GLU A 174 -10.94 -3.00 20.66
C GLU A 174 -11.23 -4.47 20.95
N TRP A 175 -11.56 -5.27 19.90
CA TRP A 175 -11.83 -6.69 20.05
C TRP A 175 -10.61 -7.48 20.52
N ILE A 176 -9.42 -7.12 20.02
CA ILE A 176 -8.16 -7.76 20.42
C ILE A 176 -7.91 -7.54 21.92
N ILE A 177 -8.13 -6.32 22.40
CA ILE A 177 -7.97 -5.96 23.83
C ILE A 177 -9.01 -6.71 24.69
N GLU A 178 -10.27 -6.77 24.25
CA GLU A 178 -11.32 -7.54 24.95
C GLU A 178 -10.98 -9.02 25.05
N ASP A 179 -10.53 -9.62 23.95
CA ASP A 179 -10.18 -11.05 23.90
C ASP A 179 -8.95 -11.36 24.76
N GLN A 180 -7.96 -10.45 24.81
CA GLN A 180 -6.81 -10.57 25.72
C GLN A 180 -7.23 -10.48 27.20
N ASN A 181 -8.11 -9.55 27.54
CA ASN A 181 -8.62 -9.40 28.90
C ASN A 181 -9.44 -10.61 29.34
N LYS A 182 -10.24 -11.20 28.44
CA LYS A 182 -10.99 -12.43 28.71
C LYS A 182 -10.06 -13.63 28.92
N ALA A 183 -9.00 -13.74 28.11
CA ALA A 183 -8.01 -14.80 28.25
C ALA A 183 -7.23 -14.67 29.58
N ALA A 184 -6.91 -13.45 30.01
CA ALA A 184 -6.25 -13.20 31.30
C ALA A 184 -7.16 -13.47 32.51
N ALA A 185 -8.47 -13.23 32.39
CA ALA A 185 -9.46 -13.48 33.44
C ALA A 185 -9.91 -14.95 33.54
N GLY A 186 -9.76 -15.74 32.47
CA GLY A 186 -10.11 -17.16 32.43
C GLY A 186 -8.97 -18.14 32.74
N GLY A 187 -7.81 -17.63 33.14
CA GLY A 187 -6.61 -18.40 33.46
C GLY A 187 -6.36 -18.62 34.96
N GLU A 188 -7.39 -18.51 35.84
CA GLU A 188 -7.37 -18.92 37.26
C GLU A 188 -8.11 -20.26 37.45
#